data_487c87f261865347dfce8f2c7469d876
#
_entry.id   487c87f261865347dfce8f2c7469d876
#
_cell.length_a   1.000
_cell.length_b   1.000
_cell.length_c   1.000
_cell.angle_alpha   90.00
_cell.angle_beta   90.00
_cell.angle_gamma   90.00
#
_symmetry.space_group_name_H-M   'P 1'
#
loop_
_entity.id
_entity.type
_entity.pdbx_description
1 polymer ?
#
loop_
_entity_poly.entity_id
_entity_poly.type
_entity_poly.pdbx_seq_one_letter_code
_entity_poly.pdbx_strand_id
1 'polypeptide(L)'
;MPLNLYFEKGRKNSKTGKYSPRPWYEVEITSDAKERGKNYPKGNFTAYIEDEGKYYKLNMITASSNFKAITTKDNREILGELIKGKLERKGYLNKYEKITLDTLRSYGRDYISLKKINNNEYYLDF
;
A
#
# COMPACT_ATOMS: atom_id res chain seq x y z
N MET A 1 -8.15 -1.80 -5.34
CA MET A 1 -8.11 -1.09 -4.04
C MET A 1 -7.26 0.17 -4.17
N PRO A 2 -7.74 1.33 -3.75
CA PRO A 2 -6.99 2.58 -3.81
C PRO A 2 -5.71 2.56 -2.97
N LEU A 3 -4.72 3.32 -3.41
CA LEU A 3 -3.46 3.53 -2.70
C LEU A 3 -3.50 4.80 -1.88
N ASN A 4 -3.09 4.71 -0.63
CA ASN A 4 -2.80 5.87 0.21
C ASN A 4 -1.30 6.09 0.24
N LEU A 5 -0.83 7.11 -0.46
CA LEU A 5 0.58 7.45 -0.55
C LEU A 5 0.83 8.68 0.32
N TYR A 6 1.34 8.44 1.52
CA TYR A 6 1.57 9.48 2.50
C TYR A 6 2.85 10.26 2.22
N PHE A 7 2.74 11.57 2.24
CA PHE A 7 3.86 12.49 2.24
C PHE A 7 3.34 13.88 2.62
N GLU A 8 4.12 14.69 3.28
CA GLU A 8 3.80 16.02 3.80
C GLU A 8 2.81 16.00 4.96
N LYS A 9 1.56 15.63 4.69
CA LYS A 9 0.49 15.75 5.69
C LYS A 9 0.61 14.76 6.85
N GLY A 10 1.02 13.53 6.57
CA GLY A 10 1.24 12.52 7.59
C GLY A 10 -0.01 12.11 8.36
N ARG A 11 0.20 11.60 9.58
CA ARG A 11 -0.86 11.09 10.46
C ARG A 11 -1.33 12.17 11.43
N LYS A 12 -2.65 12.32 11.54
CA LYS A 12 -3.25 13.22 12.51
C LYS A 12 -3.33 12.53 13.88
N ASN A 13 -2.83 13.23 14.92
CA ASN A 13 -3.02 12.80 16.29
C ASN A 13 -4.44 13.18 16.73
N SER A 14 -5.26 12.18 17.09
CA SER A 14 -6.66 12.40 17.49
C SER A 14 -6.82 13.24 18.76
N LYS A 15 -5.82 13.26 19.65
CA LYS A 15 -5.86 14.00 20.90
C LYS A 15 -5.46 15.47 20.73
N THR A 16 -4.49 15.76 19.89
CA THR A 16 -3.94 17.11 19.72
C THR A 16 -4.37 17.82 18.45
N GLY A 17 -4.92 17.07 17.48
CA GLY A 17 -5.27 17.57 16.16
C GLY A 17 -4.07 17.89 15.26
N LYS A 18 -2.85 17.66 15.74
CA LYS A 18 -1.63 17.93 14.99
C LYS A 18 -1.27 16.77 14.07
N TYR A 19 -0.61 17.07 12.94
CA TYR A 19 -0.11 16.07 12.01
C TYR A 19 1.35 15.77 12.29
N SER A 20 1.71 14.48 12.25
CA SER A 20 3.09 14.01 12.31
C SER A 20 3.50 13.50 10.94
N PRO A 21 4.65 13.94 10.38
CA PRO A 21 5.12 13.42 9.10
C PRO A 21 5.30 11.90 9.16
N ARG A 22 5.00 11.23 8.04
CA ARG A 22 5.27 9.81 7.89
C ARG A 22 6.56 9.61 7.12
N PRO A 23 7.31 8.52 7.38
CA PRO A 23 8.44 8.16 6.55
C PRO A 23 8.05 8.09 5.07
N TRP A 24 8.98 8.46 4.18
CA TRP A 24 8.70 8.52 2.74
C TRP A 24 8.12 7.22 2.18
N TYR A 25 8.65 6.07 2.60
CA TYR A 25 8.21 4.76 2.09
C TYR A 25 7.03 4.16 2.84
N GLU A 26 6.44 4.83 3.79
CA GLU A 26 5.24 4.32 4.46
C GLU A 26 4.04 4.41 3.53
N VAL A 27 3.46 3.25 3.22
CA VAL A 27 2.32 3.12 2.30
C VAL A 27 1.28 2.20 2.90
N GLU A 28 0.04 2.51 2.65
CA GLU A 28 -1.10 1.72 3.09
C GLU A 28 -2.11 1.59 1.95
N ILE A 29 -2.67 0.40 1.77
CA ILE A 29 -3.73 0.15 0.82
C ILE A 29 -5.05 0.24 1.56
N THR A 30 -6.02 0.94 1.01
CA THR A 30 -7.36 1.08 1.61
C THR A 30 -8.39 0.37 0.75
N SER A 31 -9.29 -0.39 1.38
CA SER A 31 -10.39 -1.06 0.70
C SER A 31 -11.73 -0.41 1.03
N ASP A 32 -12.66 -0.46 0.07
CA ASP A 32 -14.06 -0.12 0.29
C ASP A 32 -14.83 -1.31 0.82
N ALA A 33 -15.99 -1.07 1.43
CA ALA A 33 -16.83 -2.14 1.98
C ALA A 33 -17.18 -3.22 0.94
N LYS A 34 -17.43 -2.81 -0.31
CA LYS A 34 -17.74 -3.73 -1.42
C LYS A 34 -16.58 -4.65 -1.79
N GLU A 35 -15.35 -4.27 -1.49
CA GLU A 35 -14.15 -5.05 -1.77
C GLU A 35 -13.85 -6.07 -0.68
N ARG A 36 -14.40 -5.88 0.53
CA ARG A 36 -14.19 -6.76 1.69
C ARG A 36 -15.16 -7.93 1.71
N GLY A 37 -15.24 -8.64 0.61
CA GLY A 37 -16.08 -9.82 0.48
C GLY A 37 -15.42 -11.09 0.98
N LYS A 38 -15.93 -12.22 0.52
CA LYS A 38 -15.51 -13.57 0.94
C LYS A 38 -14.02 -13.83 0.77
N ASN A 39 -13.40 -13.26 -0.26
CA ASN A 39 -11.99 -13.50 -0.60
C ASN A 39 -11.05 -12.45 -0.01
N TYR A 40 -11.56 -11.53 0.79
CA TYR A 40 -10.75 -10.48 1.40
C TYR A 40 -10.01 -11.03 2.63
N PRO A 41 -8.70 -10.75 2.79
CA PRO A 41 -7.95 -11.22 3.95
C PRO A 41 -8.39 -10.53 5.24
N LYS A 42 -8.27 -11.24 6.36
CA LYS A 42 -8.53 -10.70 7.69
C LYS A 42 -7.38 -11.10 8.61
N GLY A 43 -6.70 -10.12 9.19
CA GLY A 43 -5.54 -10.36 10.05
C GLY A 43 -4.26 -10.58 9.24
N ASN A 44 -3.43 -11.49 9.68
CA ASN A 44 -2.15 -11.79 9.06
C ASN A 44 -2.31 -12.63 7.80
N PHE A 45 -1.58 -12.28 6.76
CA PHE A 45 -1.55 -13.05 5.51
C PHE A 45 -0.24 -12.82 4.77
N THR A 46 0.03 -13.64 3.77
CA THR A 46 1.21 -13.53 2.92
C THR A 46 0.81 -12.98 1.56
N ALA A 47 1.58 -12.04 1.05
CA ALA A 47 1.42 -11.54 -0.31
C ALA A 47 2.71 -11.74 -1.11
N TYR A 48 2.55 -12.04 -2.38
CA TYR A 48 3.65 -12.12 -3.33
C TYR A 48 3.52 -10.99 -4.33
N ILE A 49 4.62 -10.30 -4.59
CA ILE A 49 4.67 -9.22 -5.58
C ILE A 49 5.88 -9.42 -6.49
N GLU A 50 5.69 -9.21 -7.79
CA GLU A 50 6.78 -9.18 -8.76
C GLU A 50 7.28 -7.76 -8.93
N ASP A 51 8.60 -7.59 -8.92
CA ASP A 51 9.26 -6.33 -9.24
C ASP A 51 10.54 -6.62 -10.03
N GLU A 52 10.60 -6.12 -11.26
CA GLU A 52 11.74 -6.31 -12.17
C GLU A 52 12.15 -7.77 -12.36
N GLY A 53 11.16 -8.65 -12.53
CA GLY A 53 11.39 -10.07 -12.75
C GLY A 53 11.69 -10.89 -11.51
N LYS A 54 11.66 -10.28 -10.34
CA LYS A 54 11.85 -10.95 -9.05
C LYS A 54 10.56 -10.98 -8.28
N TYR A 55 10.31 -12.10 -7.58
CA TYR A 55 9.17 -12.24 -6.69
C TYR A 55 9.59 -12.01 -5.24
N TYR A 56 8.83 -11.17 -4.55
CA TYR A 56 9.05 -10.88 -3.14
C TYR A 56 7.90 -11.44 -2.31
N LYS A 57 8.23 -12.10 -1.22
CA LYS A 57 7.25 -12.60 -0.25
C LYS A 57 7.12 -11.58 0.88
N LEU A 58 5.91 -11.11 1.12
CA LEU A 58 5.62 -10.09 2.12
C LEU A 58 4.74 -10.66 3.22
N ASN A 59 5.11 -10.37 4.46
CA ASN A 59 4.23 -10.60 5.61
C ASN A 59 3.32 -9.40 5.76
N MET A 60 2.02 -9.62 5.56
CA MET A 60 1.03 -8.56 5.51
C MET A 60 0.08 -8.63 6.70
N ILE A 61 -0.57 -7.52 7.00
CA ILE A 61 -1.61 -7.42 8.02
C ILE A 61 -2.72 -6.49 7.55
N THR A 62 -3.95 -6.84 7.91
CA THR A 62 -5.07 -5.91 7.82
C THR A 62 -5.20 -5.15 9.12
N ALA A 63 -5.44 -3.85 9.03
CA ALA A 63 -5.51 -2.96 10.18
C ALA A 63 -6.71 -2.01 10.05
N SER A 64 -6.93 -1.18 11.06
CA SER A 64 -8.06 -0.25 11.13
C SER A 64 -9.42 -0.92 11.32
N SER A 65 -10.46 -0.11 11.44
CA SER A 65 -11.84 -0.59 11.61
C SER A 65 -12.27 -1.40 10.39
N ASN A 66 -12.91 -2.55 10.64
CA ASN A 66 -13.41 -3.44 9.59
C ASN A 66 -12.32 -3.94 8.63
N PHE A 67 -11.06 -3.99 9.07
CA PHE A 67 -9.92 -4.49 8.28
C PHE A 67 -9.73 -3.74 6.96
N LYS A 68 -10.09 -2.46 6.89
CA LYS A 68 -10.06 -1.67 5.65
C LYS A 68 -8.66 -1.31 5.16
N ALA A 69 -7.65 -1.34 6.01
CA ALA A 69 -6.29 -0.99 5.66
C ALA A 69 -5.41 -2.23 5.56
N ILE A 70 -4.57 -2.29 4.54
CA ILE A 70 -3.61 -3.37 4.32
C ILE A 70 -2.22 -2.77 4.22
N THR A 71 -1.27 -3.34 4.96
CA THR A 71 0.12 -2.91 4.92
C THR A 71 1.04 -4.07 5.28
N THR A 72 2.35 -3.90 5.14
CA THR A 72 3.32 -4.88 5.62
C THR A 72 3.39 -4.87 7.14
N LYS A 73 3.39 -6.06 7.72
CA LYS A 73 3.49 -6.25 9.16
C LYS A 73 4.90 -5.83 9.64
N ASP A 74 4.98 -5.29 10.84
CA ASP A 74 6.21 -4.87 11.52
C ASP A 74 6.89 -3.64 10.91
N ASN A 75 6.95 -3.54 9.59
CA ASN A 75 7.56 -2.38 8.93
C ASN A 75 6.76 -1.99 7.69
N ARG A 76 6.03 -0.89 7.78
CA ARG A 76 5.17 -0.37 6.69
C ARG A 76 5.97 0.18 5.51
N GLU A 77 7.24 0.47 5.70
CA GLU A 77 8.12 0.96 4.63
C GLU A 77 8.50 -0.12 3.61
N ILE A 78 8.41 -1.40 3.99
CA ILE A 78 8.69 -2.51 3.06
C ILE A 78 7.75 -2.46 1.86
N LEU A 79 6.45 -2.29 2.10
CA LEU A 79 5.47 -2.15 1.02
C LEU A 79 5.75 -0.89 0.19
N GLY A 80 6.07 0.20 0.86
CA GLY A 80 6.35 1.48 0.19
C GLY A 80 7.60 1.46 -0.66
N GLU A 81 8.64 0.74 -0.26
CA GLU A 81 9.84 0.57 -1.07
C GLU A 81 9.55 -0.13 -2.40
N LEU A 82 8.61 -1.06 -2.39
CA LEU A 82 8.18 -1.74 -3.59
C LEU A 82 7.29 -0.86 -4.46
N ILE A 83 6.35 -0.15 -3.87
CA ILE A 83 5.38 0.68 -4.60
C ILE A 83 5.98 2.02 -5.03
N LYS A 84 6.46 2.82 -4.11
CA LYS A 84 7.08 4.11 -4.43
C LYS A 84 8.40 3.93 -5.16
N GLY A 85 9.19 2.95 -4.77
CA GLY A 85 10.43 2.59 -5.46
C GLY A 85 10.20 2.22 -6.92
N LYS A 86 9.12 1.52 -7.22
CA LYS A 86 8.75 1.20 -8.59
C LYS A 86 8.42 2.45 -9.40
N LEU A 87 7.66 3.39 -8.81
CA LEU A 87 7.36 4.68 -9.43
C LEU A 87 8.62 5.51 -9.67
N GLU A 88 9.54 5.53 -8.70
CA GLU A 88 10.82 6.23 -8.82
C GLU A 88 11.68 5.66 -9.94
N ARG A 89 11.85 4.33 -9.98
CA ARG A 89 12.66 3.65 -10.99
C ARG A 89 12.11 3.80 -12.40
N LYS A 90 10.79 3.91 -12.54
CA LYS A 90 10.13 4.10 -13.84
C LYS A 90 10.04 5.57 -14.25
N GLY A 91 10.54 6.48 -13.43
CA GLY A 91 10.60 7.90 -13.76
C GLY A 91 9.31 8.69 -13.54
N TYR A 92 8.33 8.14 -12.85
CA TYR A 92 7.06 8.83 -12.56
C TYR A 92 7.08 9.65 -11.28
N LEU A 93 8.08 9.45 -10.43
CA LEU A 93 8.15 10.06 -9.11
C LEU A 93 9.59 10.32 -8.73
N ASN A 94 9.86 11.49 -8.15
CA ASN A 94 11.13 11.80 -7.47
C ASN A 94 10.93 11.66 -5.97
N LYS A 95 11.96 11.20 -5.27
CA LYS A 95 11.90 11.04 -3.82
C LYS A 95 11.59 12.38 -3.15
N TYR A 96 10.63 12.36 -2.21
CA TYR A 96 10.11 13.53 -1.50
C TYR A 96 9.31 14.51 -2.37
N GLU A 97 9.05 14.18 -3.62
CA GLU A 97 8.17 14.95 -4.47
C GLU A 97 6.71 14.70 -4.08
N LYS A 98 5.89 15.74 -4.15
CA LYS A 98 4.47 15.62 -3.86
C LYS A 98 3.80 14.64 -4.83
N ILE A 99 3.16 13.62 -4.27
CA ILE A 99 2.44 12.62 -5.05
C ILE A 99 1.03 13.12 -5.31
N THR A 100 0.64 13.19 -6.57
CA THR A 100 -0.68 13.64 -6.99
C THR A 100 -1.38 12.51 -7.75
N LEU A 101 -2.67 12.69 -8.00
CA LEU A 101 -3.42 11.76 -8.85
C LEU A 101 -2.82 11.71 -10.27
N ASP A 102 -2.28 12.83 -10.75
CA ASP A 102 -1.60 12.87 -12.06
C ASP A 102 -0.34 11.99 -12.08
N THR A 103 0.39 11.90 -10.98
CA THR A 103 1.53 10.98 -10.85
C THR A 103 1.10 9.54 -11.13
N LEU A 104 0.02 9.09 -10.51
CA LEU A 104 -0.51 7.74 -10.67
C LEU A 104 -1.14 7.51 -12.03
N ARG A 105 -1.81 8.52 -12.58
CA ARG A 105 -2.38 8.46 -13.94
C ARG A 105 -1.29 8.32 -15.00
N SER A 106 -0.17 9.02 -14.83
CA SER A 106 0.98 8.89 -15.74
C SER A 106 1.58 7.48 -15.67
N TYR A 107 1.61 6.87 -14.48
CA TYR A 107 2.02 5.47 -14.31
C TYR A 107 1.02 4.50 -14.97
N GLY A 108 -0.26 4.85 -14.97
CA GLY A 108 -1.31 4.05 -15.60
C GLY A 108 -2.28 3.39 -14.63
N ARG A 109 -2.07 3.52 -13.32
CA ARG A 109 -3.02 2.99 -12.33
C ARG A 109 -2.85 3.65 -10.98
N ASP A 110 -3.96 3.87 -10.29
CA ASP A 110 -4.04 4.46 -8.96
C ASP A 110 -4.54 3.46 -7.91
N TYR A 111 -4.48 2.17 -8.21
CA TYR A 111 -4.99 1.09 -7.38
C TYR A 111 -4.09 -0.12 -7.42
N ILE A 112 -4.29 -1.01 -6.46
CA ILE A 112 -3.65 -2.32 -6.38
C ILE A 112 -4.70 -3.41 -6.51
N SER A 113 -4.35 -4.49 -7.20
CA SER A 113 -5.16 -5.70 -7.25
C SER A 113 -4.59 -6.76 -6.31
N LEU A 114 -5.47 -7.45 -5.60
CA LEU A 114 -5.12 -8.51 -4.68
C LEU A 114 -5.87 -9.79 -5.09
N LYS A 115 -5.13 -10.78 -5.57
CA LYS A 115 -5.69 -12.06 -6.01
C LYS A 115 -5.44 -13.14 -4.98
N LYS A 116 -6.49 -13.81 -4.54
CA LYS A 116 -6.39 -14.93 -3.61
C LYS A 116 -5.80 -16.15 -4.32
N ILE A 117 -4.73 -16.72 -3.73
CA ILE A 117 -4.11 -17.96 -4.18
C ILE A 117 -4.67 -19.14 -3.37
N ASN A 118 -4.73 -18.96 -2.04
CA ASN A 118 -5.32 -19.92 -1.10
C ASN A 118 -5.79 -19.15 0.14
N ASN A 119 -6.18 -19.84 1.20
CA ASN A 119 -6.79 -19.20 2.37
C ASN A 119 -5.93 -18.12 3.03
N ASN A 120 -4.61 -18.17 2.88
CA ASN A 120 -3.71 -17.27 3.57
C ASN A 120 -2.64 -16.64 2.67
N GLU A 121 -2.71 -16.89 1.38
CA GLU A 121 -1.74 -16.36 0.41
C GLU A 121 -2.43 -15.63 -0.72
N TYR A 122 -1.86 -14.50 -1.12
CA TYR A 122 -2.41 -13.61 -2.14
C TYR A 122 -1.31 -13.16 -3.10
N TYR A 123 -1.69 -12.87 -4.32
CA TYR A 123 -0.83 -12.20 -5.29
C TYR A 123 -1.22 -10.72 -5.35
N LEU A 124 -0.23 -9.83 -5.16
CA LEU A 124 -0.41 -8.40 -5.18
C LEU A 124 0.12 -7.86 -6.51
N ASP A 125 -0.75 -7.19 -7.26
CA ASP A 125 -0.43 -6.66 -8.59
C ASP A 125 -0.51 -5.13 -8.61
N PHE A 126 0.60 -4.52 -9.00
CA PHE A 126 0.70 -3.06 -9.13
C PHE A 126 1.46 -2.65 -10.37
#